data_cdab7a304c95f2beee1810ca27ab2273
#
_entry.id   cdab7a304c95f2beee1810ca27ab2273
#
_cell.length_a   1.000
_cell.length_b   1.000
_cell.length_c   1.000
_cell.angle_alpha   90.00
_cell.angle_beta   90.00
_cell.angle_gamma   90.00
#
_symmetry.space_group_name_H-M   'P 1'
#
loop_
_entity.id
_entity.type
_entity.pdbx_description
1 polymer ?
#
loop_
_entity_poly.entity_id
_entity_poly.type
_entity_poly.pdbx_seq_one_letter_code
_entity_poly.pdbx_strand_id
1 'polypeptide(L)'
;NDIRALGQPGALEVVSGHPSCGLCLMHMHRDPLTMQVLPMQGDVVPSVRAFLSLAAARARSAGVVRERIVLDPGIGFGKTVAQNFSLLARQAELLAEGFPLLVGWSRKSSLGAVTASQGVAPEAASRLAASVSAAVLAVDRGAAVVRVHDVRETVQALAIWGAMREQVASEIHLSIAKKDQETLG
;
A
#
# COMPACT_ATOMS: atom_id res chain seq x y z
N ASN A 1 4.14 10.17 7.36
CA ASN A 1 4.67 9.34 6.26
C ASN A 1 6.02 9.90 5.83
N ASP A 2 7.09 9.16 6.08
CA ASP A 2 8.44 9.59 5.75
C ASP A 2 9.01 8.80 4.57
N ILE A 3 9.31 9.50 3.48
CA ILE A 3 9.85 8.92 2.23
C ILE A 3 11.27 8.34 2.40
N ARG A 4 11.97 8.66 3.50
CA ARG A 4 13.31 8.17 3.81
C ARG A 4 13.32 7.12 4.91
N ALA A 5 12.15 6.70 5.37
CA ALA A 5 11.98 5.70 6.43
C ALA A 5 12.85 5.99 7.67
N LEU A 6 12.85 7.26 8.11
CA LEU A 6 13.66 7.80 9.22
C LEU A 6 15.18 7.69 9.00
N GLY A 7 15.62 7.70 7.76
CA GLY A 7 17.03 7.67 7.40
C GLY A 7 17.79 8.97 7.59
N GLN A 8 17.10 10.09 7.88
CA GLN A 8 17.74 11.38 8.16
C GLN A 8 18.26 11.42 9.61
N PRO A 9 19.41 12.06 9.85
CA PRO A 9 19.91 12.26 11.22
C PRO A 9 18.86 12.92 12.11
N GLY A 10 18.67 12.40 13.33
CA GLY A 10 17.71 12.92 14.30
C GLY A 10 16.25 12.49 14.10
N ALA A 11 15.86 11.99 12.92
CA ALA A 11 14.46 11.66 12.63
C ALA A 11 13.94 10.49 13.50
N LEU A 12 14.77 9.48 13.70
CA LEU A 12 14.42 8.32 14.52
C LEU A 12 14.27 8.71 15.99
N GLU A 13 15.18 9.52 16.50
CA GLU A 13 15.18 10.02 17.88
C GLU A 13 13.92 10.85 18.18
N VAL A 14 13.55 11.75 17.27
CA VAL A 14 12.33 12.57 17.42
C VAL A 14 11.07 11.69 17.49
N VAL A 15 10.95 10.71 16.60
CA VAL A 15 9.76 9.84 16.55
C VAL A 15 9.72 8.86 17.72
N SER A 16 10.85 8.29 18.11
CA SER A 16 10.95 7.38 19.26
C SER A 16 10.69 8.09 20.59
N GLY A 17 11.13 9.33 20.73
CA GLY A 17 10.86 10.17 21.90
C GLY A 17 9.42 10.67 22.01
N HIS A 18 8.61 10.59 20.95
CA HIS A 18 7.21 11.00 21.00
C HIS A 18 6.31 9.85 21.50
N PRO A 19 5.44 10.05 22.49
CA PRO A 19 4.72 8.95 23.15
C PRO A 19 3.66 8.28 22.29
N SER A 20 3.04 9.00 21.33
CA SER A 20 1.85 8.53 20.61
C SER A 20 1.83 8.78 19.11
N CYS A 21 2.87 9.40 18.52
CA CYS A 21 2.90 9.68 17.08
C CYS A 21 2.89 8.37 16.26
N GLY A 22 1.91 8.21 15.37
CA GLY A 22 1.91 7.16 14.36
C GLY A 22 3.00 7.40 13.31
N LEU A 23 3.56 6.32 12.77
CA LEU A 23 4.68 6.34 11.84
C LEU A 23 4.35 5.54 10.59
N CYS A 24 4.50 6.16 9.42
CA CYS A 24 4.46 5.45 8.15
C CYS A 24 5.86 5.46 7.51
N LEU A 25 6.46 4.28 7.40
CA LEU A 25 7.78 4.06 6.81
C LEU A 25 7.61 3.76 5.32
N MET A 26 8.15 4.61 4.44
CA MET A 26 8.00 4.45 3.01
C MET A 26 9.31 4.05 2.33
N HIS A 27 9.23 3.14 1.37
CA HIS A 27 10.33 2.81 0.48
C HIS A 27 10.42 3.80 -0.68
N MET A 28 11.57 4.40 -0.85
CA MET A 28 11.96 5.17 -2.04
C MET A 28 13.30 4.66 -2.57
N HIS A 29 13.39 4.46 -3.89
CA HIS A 29 14.67 4.15 -4.53
C HIS A 29 15.43 5.43 -4.82
N ARG A 30 16.71 5.52 -4.35
CA ARG A 30 17.55 6.72 -4.47
C ARG A 30 16.97 7.95 -3.76
N ASP A 31 17.00 9.09 -4.40
CA ASP A 31 16.52 10.38 -3.93
C ASP A 31 15.45 10.96 -4.88
N PRO A 32 14.66 11.95 -4.46
CA PRO A 32 13.57 12.51 -5.28
C PRO A 32 13.99 13.07 -6.63
N LEU A 33 15.24 13.50 -6.79
CA LEU A 33 15.73 14.12 -8.02
C LEU A 33 16.14 13.07 -9.06
N THR A 34 16.66 11.92 -8.62
CA THR A 34 17.26 10.90 -9.50
C THR A 34 16.40 9.64 -9.65
N MET A 35 15.43 9.42 -8.78
CA MET A 35 14.62 8.19 -8.72
C MET A 35 13.89 7.87 -10.04
N GLN A 36 13.48 8.86 -10.82
CA GLN A 36 12.76 8.66 -12.08
C GLN A 36 13.68 8.41 -13.27
N VAL A 37 14.93 8.87 -13.19
CA VAL A 37 15.92 8.72 -14.27
C VAL A 37 16.53 7.32 -14.25
N LEU A 38 16.73 6.76 -13.07
CA LEU A 38 17.34 5.45 -12.85
C LEU A 38 16.47 4.61 -11.90
N PRO A 39 15.34 4.07 -12.38
CA PRO A 39 14.46 3.24 -11.55
C PRO A 39 15.14 1.94 -11.11
N MET A 40 14.54 1.27 -10.13
CA MET A 40 15.01 -0.05 -9.68
C MET A 40 15.13 -1.03 -10.84
N GLN A 41 16.01 -2.02 -10.70
CA GLN A 41 16.18 -3.09 -11.68
C GLN A 41 15.61 -4.41 -11.14
N GLY A 42 15.20 -5.28 -12.04
CA GLY A 42 14.73 -6.63 -11.72
C GLY A 42 13.42 -6.68 -10.93
N ASP A 43 13.23 -7.76 -10.17
CA ASP A 43 12.06 -7.95 -9.30
C ASP A 43 12.19 -7.06 -8.04
N VAL A 44 11.29 -6.10 -7.93
CA VAL A 44 11.33 -5.11 -6.84
C VAL A 44 10.62 -5.58 -5.57
N VAL A 45 9.74 -6.57 -5.64
CA VAL A 45 8.90 -6.95 -4.49
C VAL A 45 9.75 -7.47 -3.32
N PRO A 46 10.69 -8.41 -3.51
CA PRO A 46 11.56 -8.86 -2.43
C PRO A 46 12.44 -7.73 -1.85
N SER A 47 12.96 -6.86 -2.71
CA SER A 47 13.83 -5.75 -2.29
C SER A 47 13.07 -4.70 -1.46
N VAL A 48 11.86 -4.34 -1.90
CA VAL A 48 10.97 -3.41 -1.17
C VAL A 48 10.56 -4.01 0.17
N ARG A 49 10.21 -5.30 0.18
CA ARG A 49 9.88 -6.03 1.40
C ARG A 49 11.03 -6.00 2.40
N ALA A 50 12.23 -6.40 1.97
CA ALA A 50 13.41 -6.42 2.82
C ALA A 50 13.75 -5.04 3.40
N PHE A 51 13.66 -3.99 2.60
CA PHE A 51 13.85 -2.60 3.05
C PHE A 51 12.85 -2.21 4.15
N LEU A 52 11.56 -2.47 3.93
CA LEU A 52 10.49 -2.11 4.87
C LEU A 52 10.61 -2.89 6.18
N SER A 53 10.96 -4.19 6.10
CA SER A 53 11.22 -5.03 7.26
C SER A 53 12.37 -4.47 8.10
N LEU A 54 13.48 -4.11 7.47
CA LEU A 54 14.64 -3.52 8.15
C LEU A 54 14.30 -2.16 8.78
N ALA A 55 13.55 -1.30 8.06
CA ALA A 55 13.13 0.00 8.58
C ALA A 55 12.22 -0.15 9.81
N ALA A 56 11.27 -1.09 9.77
CA ALA A 56 10.41 -1.39 10.90
C ALA A 56 11.21 -1.96 12.09
N ALA A 57 12.18 -2.85 11.84
CA ALA A 57 13.05 -3.39 12.90
C ALA A 57 13.87 -2.29 13.58
N ARG A 58 14.43 -1.34 12.80
CA ARG A 58 15.14 -0.17 13.35
C ARG A 58 14.25 0.70 14.23
N ALA A 59 13.03 1.03 13.78
CA ALA A 59 12.09 1.82 14.55
C ALA A 59 11.71 1.11 15.86
N ARG A 60 11.47 -0.20 15.82
CA ARG A 60 11.17 -1.00 17.02
C ARG A 60 12.34 -1.06 18.00
N SER A 61 13.56 -1.25 17.51
CA SER A 61 14.77 -1.26 18.34
C SER A 61 15.00 0.09 19.04
N ALA A 62 14.50 1.19 18.46
CA ALA A 62 14.51 2.52 19.07
C ALA A 62 13.32 2.78 20.03
N GLY A 63 12.49 1.77 20.33
CA GLY A 63 11.38 1.87 21.28
C GLY A 63 10.02 2.23 20.66
N VAL A 64 9.91 2.35 19.32
CA VAL A 64 8.59 2.57 18.68
C VAL A 64 7.79 1.26 18.73
N VAL A 65 6.64 1.27 19.40
CA VAL A 65 5.79 0.08 19.50
C VAL A 65 5.16 -0.26 18.14
N ARG A 66 4.90 -1.56 17.91
CA ARG A 66 4.43 -2.10 16.63
C ARG A 66 3.16 -1.42 16.12
N GLU A 67 2.24 -1.13 17.02
CA GLU A 67 0.92 -0.54 16.76
C GLU A 67 0.99 0.87 16.20
N ARG A 68 2.14 1.52 16.31
CA ARG A 68 2.40 2.85 15.76
C ARG A 68 2.97 2.82 14.33
N ILE A 69 3.27 1.63 13.78
CA ILE A 69 4.00 1.48 12.52
C ILE A 69 3.06 1.02 11.39
N VAL A 70 3.09 1.75 10.28
CA VAL A 70 2.47 1.40 9.00
C VAL A 70 3.58 1.40 7.94
N LEU A 71 3.51 0.52 6.95
CA LEU A 71 4.50 0.42 5.87
C LEU A 71 3.89 0.93 4.56
N ASP A 72 4.69 1.65 3.75
CA ASP A 72 4.31 2.14 2.43
C ASP A 72 5.33 1.65 1.39
N PRO A 73 4.93 0.83 0.40
CA PRO A 73 5.84 0.34 -0.65
C PRO A 73 6.34 1.44 -1.59
N GLY A 74 5.81 2.65 -1.50
CA GLY A 74 6.26 3.80 -2.28
C GLY A 74 5.98 3.66 -3.77
N ILE A 75 4.72 3.45 -4.14
CA ILE A 75 4.28 3.42 -5.55
C ILE A 75 4.72 4.70 -6.27
N GLY A 76 5.42 4.57 -7.40
CA GLY A 76 5.89 5.70 -8.20
C GLY A 76 7.20 6.33 -7.70
N PHE A 77 7.82 5.81 -6.63
CA PHE A 77 9.08 6.32 -6.12
C PHE A 77 10.26 5.44 -6.57
N GLY A 78 10.79 5.75 -7.76
CA GLY A 78 11.93 5.06 -8.35
C GLY A 78 11.63 3.67 -8.90
N LYS A 79 10.43 3.46 -9.41
CA LYS A 79 9.94 2.19 -9.96
C LYS A 79 9.30 2.41 -11.32
N THR A 80 9.47 1.47 -12.23
CA THR A 80 8.78 1.47 -13.54
C THR A 80 7.28 1.20 -13.38
N VAL A 81 6.52 1.41 -14.44
CA VAL A 81 5.08 1.09 -14.48
C VAL A 81 4.84 -0.38 -14.11
N ALA A 82 5.56 -1.29 -14.78
CA ALA A 82 5.44 -2.74 -14.52
C ALA A 82 5.77 -3.10 -13.06
N GLN A 83 6.83 -2.52 -12.50
CA GLN A 83 7.23 -2.75 -11.11
C GLN A 83 6.19 -2.24 -10.11
N ASN A 84 5.57 -1.09 -10.38
CA ASN A 84 4.47 -0.60 -9.53
C ASN A 84 3.28 -1.57 -9.54
N PHE A 85 2.90 -2.10 -10.71
CA PHE A 85 1.83 -3.10 -10.79
C PHE A 85 2.23 -4.46 -10.21
N SER A 86 3.51 -4.84 -10.25
CA SER A 86 3.99 -6.03 -9.54
C SER A 86 3.80 -5.90 -8.03
N LEU A 87 4.07 -4.72 -7.45
CA LEU A 87 3.81 -4.44 -6.02
C LEU A 87 2.31 -4.54 -5.67
N LEU A 88 1.42 -4.11 -6.55
CA LEU A 88 -0.02 -4.27 -6.36
C LEU A 88 -0.44 -5.74 -6.46
N ALA A 89 -0.01 -6.43 -7.51
CA ALA A 89 -0.39 -7.82 -7.76
C ALA A 89 0.08 -8.77 -6.65
N ARG A 90 1.28 -8.53 -6.11
CA ARG A 90 1.94 -9.33 -5.09
C ARG A 90 1.94 -8.67 -3.70
N GLN A 91 0.97 -7.80 -3.42
CA GLN A 91 0.88 -7.03 -2.17
C GLN A 91 0.83 -7.94 -0.93
N ALA A 92 0.27 -9.14 -1.04
CA ALA A 92 0.23 -10.14 0.02
C ALA A 92 1.63 -10.50 0.57
N GLU A 93 2.68 -10.45 -0.27
CA GLU A 93 4.05 -10.70 0.18
C GLU A 93 4.57 -9.60 1.12
N LEU A 94 4.10 -8.37 0.95
CA LEU A 94 4.44 -7.25 1.85
C LEU A 94 3.68 -7.35 3.18
N LEU A 95 2.45 -7.87 3.15
CA LEU A 95 1.64 -8.12 4.36
C LEU A 95 2.22 -9.22 5.26
N ALA A 96 3.05 -10.12 4.71
CA ALA A 96 3.71 -11.19 5.47
C ALA A 96 4.60 -10.66 6.62
N GLU A 97 5.03 -9.40 6.57
CA GLU A 97 5.72 -8.72 7.68
C GLU A 97 4.80 -8.44 8.86
N GLY A 98 3.48 -8.59 8.66
CA GLY A 98 2.46 -8.43 9.68
C GLY A 98 2.20 -6.99 10.12
N PHE A 99 2.67 -5.99 9.39
CA PHE A 99 2.33 -4.58 9.59
C PHE A 99 1.21 -4.17 8.63
N PRO A 100 0.34 -3.21 9.00
CA PRO A 100 -0.61 -2.63 8.08
C PRO A 100 0.13 -1.90 6.94
N LEU A 101 -0.45 -1.94 5.73
CA LEU A 101 0.07 -1.23 4.56
C LEU A 101 -0.75 0.03 4.27
N LEU A 102 -0.04 1.12 4.01
CA LEU A 102 -0.56 2.32 3.35
C LEU A 102 -0.09 2.31 1.90
N VAL A 103 -1.01 2.57 0.96
CA VAL A 103 -0.66 2.72 -0.44
C VAL A 103 -1.24 3.99 -1.06
N GLY A 104 -0.48 4.65 -1.91
CA GLY A 104 -0.87 5.88 -2.61
C GLY A 104 -0.79 5.71 -4.11
N TRP A 105 -1.89 5.35 -4.77
CA TRP A 105 -1.99 5.22 -6.22
C TRP A 105 -2.52 6.47 -6.91
N SER A 106 -3.25 7.31 -6.18
CA SER A 106 -4.03 8.42 -6.72
C SER A 106 -3.22 9.36 -7.61
N ARG A 107 -3.71 9.54 -8.82
CA ARG A 107 -3.18 10.41 -9.88
C ARG A 107 -1.75 10.07 -10.36
N LYS A 108 -1.20 8.92 -10.01
CA LYS A 108 0.16 8.50 -10.36
C LYS A 108 0.32 8.30 -11.87
N SER A 109 1.55 8.55 -12.36
CA SER A 109 1.91 8.39 -13.78
C SER A 109 1.72 6.96 -14.29
N SER A 110 1.93 5.96 -13.44
CA SER A 110 1.67 4.56 -13.80
C SER A 110 0.22 4.30 -14.19
N LEU A 111 -0.75 4.98 -13.57
CA LEU A 111 -2.16 4.90 -13.98
C LEU A 111 -2.37 5.58 -15.33
N GLY A 112 -1.77 6.76 -15.52
CA GLY A 112 -1.84 7.45 -16.82
C GLY A 112 -1.25 6.61 -17.95
N ALA A 113 -0.15 5.90 -17.69
CA ALA A 113 0.49 5.07 -18.71
C ALA A 113 -0.40 3.92 -19.19
N VAL A 114 -1.13 3.24 -18.27
CA VAL A 114 -2.00 2.11 -18.66
C VAL A 114 -3.38 2.54 -19.15
N THR A 115 -3.77 3.79 -18.93
CA THR A 115 -5.04 4.35 -19.43
C THR A 115 -4.84 5.30 -20.62
N ALA A 116 -3.62 5.36 -21.16
CA ALA A 116 -3.31 6.14 -22.34
C ALA A 116 -4.17 5.72 -23.53
N SER A 117 -4.71 6.70 -24.25
CA SER A 117 -5.43 6.49 -25.52
C SER A 117 -4.60 7.08 -26.65
N GLN A 118 -4.41 6.32 -27.73
CA GLN A 118 -3.60 6.72 -28.89
C GLN A 118 -2.17 7.20 -28.49
N GLY A 119 -1.58 6.59 -27.45
CA GLY A 119 -0.25 6.97 -26.96
C GLY A 119 -0.21 8.21 -26.07
N VAL A 120 -1.35 8.86 -25.81
CA VAL A 120 -1.46 10.04 -24.95
C VAL A 120 -1.99 9.66 -23.58
N ALA A 121 -1.16 9.85 -22.55
CA ALA A 121 -1.57 9.64 -21.16
C ALA A 121 -2.48 10.80 -20.70
N PRO A 122 -3.58 10.51 -19.96
CA PRO A 122 -4.43 11.55 -19.41
C PRO A 122 -3.67 12.40 -18.38
N GLU A 123 -4.05 13.67 -18.26
CA GLU A 123 -3.54 14.55 -17.21
C GLU A 123 -3.85 13.98 -15.81
N ALA A 124 -3.07 14.41 -14.81
CA ALA A 124 -3.20 13.88 -13.45
C ALA A 124 -4.63 14.06 -12.88
N ALA A 125 -5.26 15.21 -13.11
CA ALA A 125 -6.63 15.49 -12.66
C ALA A 125 -7.67 14.59 -13.34
N SER A 126 -7.42 14.16 -14.57
CA SER A 126 -8.33 13.29 -15.35
C SER A 126 -8.21 11.79 -15.02
N ARG A 127 -7.36 11.40 -14.06
CA ARG A 127 -7.13 10.01 -13.65
C ARG A 127 -8.05 9.54 -12.53
N LEU A 128 -9.21 10.16 -12.34
CA LEU A 128 -10.13 9.84 -11.23
C LEU A 128 -10.52 8.36 -11.23
N ALA A 129 -11.11 7.87 -12.32
CA ALA A 129 -11.57 6.48 -12.41
C ALA A 129 -10.43 5.48 -12.16
N ALA A 130 -9.25 5.69 -12.77
CA ALA A 130 -8.08 4.85 -12.57
C ALA A 130 -7.57 4.91 -11.12
N SER A 131 -7.62 6.10 -10.48
CA SER A 131 -7.21 6.29 -9.09
C SER A 131 -8.11 5.53 -8.12
N VAL A 132 -9.42 5.63 -8.30
CA VAL A 132 -10.42 4.94 -7.48
C VAL A 132 -10.32 3.42 -7.67
N SER A 133 -10.22 2.95 -8.93
CA SER A 133 -10.05 1.52 -9.23
C SER A 133 -8.80 0.94 -8.56
N ALA A 134 -7.66 1.63 -8.65
CA ALA A 134 -6.43 1.19 -8.02
C ALA A 134 -6.51 1.18 -6.48
N ALA A 135 -7.25 2.12 -5.88
CA ALA A 135 -7.49 2.15 -4.44
C ALA A 135 -8.32 0.94 -4.00
N VAL A 136 -9.42 0.63 -4.70
CA VAL A 136 -10.26 -0.55 -4.41
C VAL A 136 -9.46 -1.84 -4.56
N LEU A 137 -8.69 -1.99 -5.65
CA LEU A 137 -7.82 -3.17 -5.85
C LEU A 137 -6.76 -3.31 -4.75
N ALA A 138 -6.21 -2.21 -4.26
CA ALA A 138 -5.25 -2.25 -3.17
C ALA A 138 -5.89 -2.68 -1.85
N VAL A 139 -7.09 -2.19 -1.53
CA VAL A 139 -7.85 -2.61 -0.34
C VAL A 139 -8.25 -4.08 -0.45
N ASP A 140 -8.72 -4.53 -1.60
CA ASP A 140 -9.04 -5.93 -1.85
C ASP A 140 -7.84 -6.86 -1.63
N ARG A 141 -6.64 -6.38 -1.85
CA ARG A 141 -5.37 -7.06 -1.59
C ARG A 141 -4.78 -6.78 -0.21
N GLY A 142 -5.56 -6.21 0.72
CA GLY A 142 -5.22 -6.06 2.13
C GLY A 142 -4.53 -4.75 2.52
N ALA A 143 -4.57 -3.69 1.69
CA ALA A 143 -4.15 -2.38 2.17
C ALA A 143 -5.09 -1.89 3.28
N ALA A 144 -4.51 -1.46 4.40
CA ALA A 144 -5.26 -0.93 5.53
C ALA A 144 -5.56 0.57 5.38
N VAL A 145 -4.73 1.30 4.63
CA VAL A 145 -4.87 2.73 4.39
C VAL A 145 -4.62 3.02 2.91
N VAL A 146 -5.48 3.82 2.30
CA VAL A 146 -5.26 4.37 0.96
C VAL A 146 -5.15 5.89 1.04
N ARG A 147 -4.05 6.44 0.52
CA ARG A 147 -3.82 7.88 0.43
C ARG A 147 -4.27 8.38 -0.94
N VAL A 148 -5.30 9.22 -0.94
CA VAL A 148 -5.99 9.65 -2.16
C VAL A 148 -6.19 11.16 -2.20
N HIS A 149 -6.38 11.72 -3.42
CA HIS A 149 -6.80 13.12 -3.62
C HIS A 149 -8.33 13.21 -3.63
N ASP A 150 -9.01 12.20 -4.17
CA ASP A 150 -10.45 12.20 -4.45
C ASP A 150 -11.15 11.34 -3.37
N VAL A 151 -11.23 11.87 -2.14
CA VAL A 151 -11.67 11.13 -0.94
C VAL A 151 -13.11 10.67 -1.07
N ARG A 152 -14.03 11.55 -1.49
CA ARG A 152 -15.46 11.25 -1.59
C ARG A 152 -15.72 10.05 -2.51
N GLU A 153 -15.14 10.09 -3.70
CA GLU A 153 -15.32 9.07 -4.74
C GLU A 153 -14.69 7.74 -4.30
N THR A 154 -13.55 7.81 -3.62
CA THR A 154 -12.89 6.62 -3.07
C THR A 154 -13.73 5.99 -1.95
N VAL A 155 -14.29 6.78 -1.04
CA VAL A 155 -15.16 6.28 0.04
C VAL A 155 -16.41 5.61 -0.54
N GLN A 156 -17.04 6.20 -1.55
CA GLN A 156 -18.20 5.59 -2.22
C GLN A 156 -17.84 4.23 -2.86
N ALA A 157 -16.69 4.15 -3.53
CA ALA A 157 -16.25 2.89 -4.15
C ALA A 157 -15.91 1.81 -3.10
N LEU A 158 -15.27 2.20 -1.99
CA LEU A 158 -14.97 1.29 -0.89
C LEU A 158 -16.22 0.82 -0.15
N ALA A 159 -17.29 1.62 -0.10
CA ALA A 159 -18.59 1.19 0.44
C ALA A 159 -19.18 0.02 -0.39
N ILE A 160 -19.07 0.08 -1.72
CA ILE A 160 -19.51 -1.04 -2.59
C ILE A 160 -18.66 -2.29 -2.34
N TRP A 161 -17.33 -2.13 -2.25
CA TRP A 161 -16.43 -3.24 -1.91
C TRP A 161 -16.77 -3.85 -0.55
N GLY A 162 -17.05 -3.02 0.49
CA GLY A 162 -17.44 -3.46 1.82
C GLY A 162 -18.73 -4.28 1.80
N ALA A 163 -19.78 -3.79 1.14
CA ALA A 163 -21.05 -4.49 1.00
C ALA A 163 -20.90 -5.87 0.34
N MET A 164 -20.07 -5.98 -0.70
CA MET A 164 -19.73 -7.27 -1.31
C MET A 164 -19.03 -8.20 -0.32
N ARG A 165 -18.04 -7.71 0.44
CA ARG A 165 -17.27 -8.52 1.40
C ARG A 165 -18.14 -9.06 2.54
N GLU A 166 -19.13 -8.30 2.99
CA GLU A 166 -20.10 -8.74 4.01
C GLU A 166 -20.91 -9.95 3.54
N GLN A 167 -21.32 -9.98 2.26
CA GLN A 167 -22.05 -11.14 1.71
C GLN A 167 -21.18 -12.39 1.66
N VAL A 168 -19.92 -12.27 1.21
CA VAL A 168 -18.97 -13.39 1.19
C VAL A 168 -18.74 -13.94 2.60
N ALA A 169 -18.59 -13.09 3.61
CA ALA A 169 -18.41 -13.53 4.99
C ALA A 169 -19.66 -14.27 5.53
N SER A 170 -20.85 -13.79 5.20
CA SER A 170 -22.12 -14.41 5.58
C SER A 170 -22.30 -15.80 4.97
N GLU A 171 -21.97 -15.97 3.69
CA GLU A 171 -22.04 -17.27 3.01
C GLU A 171 -21.06 -18.31 3.59
N ILE A 172 -19.84 -17.87 3.94
CA ILE A 172 -18.85 -18.75 4.59
C ILE A 172 -19.37 -19.23 5.95
N HIS A 173 -19.92 -18.35 6.78
CA HIS A 173 -20.49 -18.72 8.08
C HIS A 173 -21.63 -19.73 7.96
N LEU A 174 -22.54 -19.53 7.00
CA LEU A 174 -23.63 -20.47 6.72
C LEU A 174 -23.13 -21.86 6.25
N SER A 175 -22.06 -21.87 5.44
CA SER A 175 -21.46 -23.10 4.95
C SER A 175 -20.77 -23.91 6.06
N ILE A 176 -20.09 -23.24 6.99
CA ILE A 176 -19.43 -23.87 8.14
C ILE A 176 -20.50 -24.46 9.07
N ALA A 177 -21.55 -23.71 9.42
CA ALA A 177 -22.61 -24.16 10.30
C ALA A 177 -23.36 -25.41 9.75
N LYS A 178 -23.54 -25.52 8.42
CA LYS A 178 -24.12 -26.70 7.79
C LYS A 178 -23.22 -27.92 7.91
N LYS A 179 -21.92 -27.78 7.69
CA LYS A 179 -20.97 -28.90 7.82
C LYS A 179 -20.89 -29.45 9.24
N ASP A 180 -20.93 -28.56 10.24
CA ASP A 180 -20.91 -28.98 11.65
C ASP A 180 -22.18 -29.78 12.04
N GLN A 181 -23.35 -29.47 11.47
CA GLN A 181 -24.59 -30.22 11.67
C GLN A 181 -24.56 -31.60 11.00
N GLU A 182 -23.96 -31.71 9.80
CA GLU A 182 -23.84 -33.00 9.09
C GLU A 182 -22.83 -33.95 9.74
N THR A 183 -21.90 -33.44 10.54
CA THR A 183 -20.86 -34.26 11.20
C THR A 183 -21.30 -34.80 12.57
N LEU A 184 -22.39 -34.25 13.14
CA LEU A 184 -22.94 -34.62 14.44
C LEU A 184 -24.20 -35.52 14.40
N GLY A 185 -24.69 -35.85 13.20
CA GLY A 185 -25.80 -36.76 12.96
C GLY A 185 -25.35 -38.09 12.34
#